data_1422712d139bc71b1d27536822c58915
#
_entry.id   1422712d139bc71b1d27536822c58915
#
_cell.length_a   1.000
_cell.length_b   1.000
_cell.length_c   1.000
_cell.angle_alpha   90.00
_cell.angle_beta   90.00
_cell.angle_gamma   90.00
#
_symmetry.space_group_name_H-M   'P 1'
#
loop_
_entity.id
_entity.type
_entity.pdbx_description
1 polymer ?
#
loop_
_entity_poly.entity_id
_entity_poly.type
_entity_poly.pdbx_seq_one_letter_code
_entity_poly.pdbx_strand_id
1 'polypeptide(L)'
;MIIPALNEQETIAQVVADVKRHGFNVLVVDDGSSDQTSFRAKTAGAQVIELSINLGVGGALQSGFSFAVRHNFDAVVQLDADGQHPADEISNLVDRANSTDADIVLASRFLNSETAMQISRTRRLAMWILKVVASRACRTRISDSSSGFRLIRKPLLMHFARSFPSHYLGDTFEALVISGRKNYKVVEIPAPFKDREHGQSSATSRVAILLIFRALVVTSFGLHFQLPKKA
;
A
#
# COMPACT_ATOMS: atom_id res chain seq x y z
N MET A 1 -1.98 7.87 -10.14
CA MET A 1 -2.37 6.92 -9.10
C MET A 1 -1.96 5.54 -9.52
N ILE A 2 -1.59 4.65 -8.60
CA ILE A 2 -1.29 3.24 -8.88
C ILE A 2 -2.24 2.39 -8.04
N ILE A 3 -3.00 1.52 -8.69
CA ILE A 3 -4.01 0.66 -8.10
C ILE A 3 -3.68 -0.78 -8.48
N PRO A 4 -3.09 -1.60 -7.57
CA PRO A 4 -2.98 -3.03 -7.79
C PRO A 4 -4.36 -3.67 -7.70
N ALA A 5 -4.70 -4.56 -8.61
CA ALA A 5 -6.01 -5.21 -8.66
C ALA A 5 -5.88 -6.70 -8.99
N LEU A 6 -6.65 -7.54 -8.31
CA LEU A 6 -6.80 -8.96 -8.59
C LEU A 6 -8.24 -9.39 -8.29
N ASN A 7 -9.01 -9.69 -9.34
CA ASN A 7 -10.41 -10.08 -9.25
C ASN A 7 -11.27 -9.05 -8.49
N GLU A 8 -11.16 -7.79 -8.89
CA GLU A 8 -11.85 -6.63 -8.30
C GLU A 8 -12.87 -6.01 -9.28
N GLN A 9 -13.47 -6.83 -10.13
CA GLN A 9 -14.43 -6.34 -11.17
C GLN A 9 -15.59 -5.55 -10.58
N GLU A 10 -16.03 -5.81 -9.35
CA GLU A 10 -17.18 -5.14 -8.75
C GLU A 10 -16.90 -3.69 -8.31
N THR A 11 -15.65 -3.40 -7.95
CA THR A 11 -15.25 -2.13 -7.32
C THR A 11 -14.38 -1.26 -8.23
N ILE A 12 -13.56 -1.87 -9.08
CA ILE A 12 -12.49 -1.16 -9.81
C ILE A 12 -12.98 0.01 -10.66
N ALA A 13 -14.13 -0.13 -11.32
CA ALA A 13 -14.67 0.93 -12.18
C ALA A 13 -15.04 2.17 -11.37
N GLN A 14 -15.67 1.99 -10.21
CA GLN A 14 -16.02 3.08 -9.30
C GLN A 14 -14.78 3.76 -8.73
N VAL A 15 -13.80 2.97 -8.28
CA VAL A 15 -12.54 3.50 -7.74
C VAL A 15 -11.80 4.35 -8.77
N VAL A 16 -11.71 3.86 -10.02
CA VAL A 16 -11.12 4.62 -11.12
C VAL A 16 -11.87 5.92 -11.39
N ALA A 17 -13.19 5.85 -11.46
CA ALA A 17 -14.04 7.04 -11.71
C ALA A 17 -13.90 8.07 -10.59
N ASP A 18 -13.84 7.63 -9.33
CA ASP A 18 -13.68 8.51 -8.18
C ASP A 18 -12.35 9.25 -8.23
N VAL A 19 -11.25 8.55 -8.48
CA VAL A 19 -9.92 9.17 -8.60
C VAL A 19 -9.86 10.14 -9.79
N LYS A 20 -10.44 9.77 -10.93
CA LYS A 20 -10.44 10.63 -12.12
C LYS A 20 -11.27 11.90 -11.96
N ARG A 21 -12.34 11.88 -11.18
CA ARG A 21 -13.12 13.10 -10.85
C ARG A 21 -12.26 14.16 -10.13
N HIS A 22 -11.23 13.74 -9.42
CA HIS A 22 -10.24 14.64 -8.79
C HIS A 22 -9.10 15.05 -9.72
N GLY A 23 -9.17 14.73 -11.01
CA GLY A 23 -8.21 15.18 -12.03
C GLY A 23 -6.89 14.39 -12.07
N PHE A 24 -6.82 13.22 -11.39
CA PHE A 24 -5.60 12.43 -11.35
C PHE A 24 -5.54 11.36 -12.45
N ASN A 25 -4.34 11.10 -12.96
CA ASN A 25 -4.08 9.96 -13.84
C ASN A 25 -4.12 8.66 -13.05
N VAL A 26 -4.78 7.64 -13.61
CA VAL A 26 -4.94 6.33 -12.97
C VAL A 26 -4.24 5.26 -13.79
N LEU A 27 -3.37 4.51 -13.13
CA LEU A 27 -2.78 3.27 -13.61
C LEU A 27 -3.29 2.13 -12.74
N VAL A 28 -4.01 1.20 -13.34
CA VAL A 28 -4.36 -0.08 -12.71
C VAL A 28 -3.33 -1.12 -13.13
N VAL A 29 -2.81 -1.86 -12.17
CA VAL A 29 -1.95 -3.01 -12.43
C VAL A 29 -2.75 -4.26 -12.10
N ASP A 30 -3.26 -4.90 -13.12
CA ASP A 30 -4.02 -6.15 -13.02
C ASP A 30 -3.05 -7.33 -12.85
N ASP A 31 -3.08 -7.94 -11.68
CA ASP A 31 -2.17 -9.02 -11.26
C ASP A 31 -2.65 -10.40 -11.74
N GLY A 32 -3.12 -10.48 -12.99
CA GLY A 32 -3.57 -11.73 -13.60
C GLY A 32 -4.98 -12.10 -13.17
N SER A 33 -5.91 -11.17 -13.16
CA SER A 33 -7.32 -11.44 -12.87
C SER A 33 -7.94 -12.42 -13.88
N SER A 34 -8.83 -13.25 -13.39
CA SER A 34 -9.63 -14.19 -14.20
C SER A 34 -11.02 -13.66 -14.53
N ASP A 35 -11.39 -12.49 -13.98
CA ASP A 35 -12.67 -11.82 -14.16
C ASP A 35 -12.56 -10.61 -15.12
N GLN A 36 -13.52 -9.69 -15.08
CA GLN A 36 -13.56 -8.51 -15.94
C GLN A 36 -12.80 -7.29 -15.38
N THR A 37 -11.93 -7.46 -14.40
CA THR A 37 -11.23 -6.35 -13.73
C THR A 37 -10.53 -5.42 -14.72
N SER A 38 -9.66 -5.94 -15.58
CA SER A 38 -8.93 -5.17 -16.59
C SER A 38 -9.86 -4.45 -17.55
N PHE A 39 -10.89 -5.14 -18.07
CA PHE A 39 -11.85 -4.55 -18.99
C PHE A 39 -12.61 -3.38 -18.35
N ARG A 40 -13.11 -3.56 -17.12
CA ARG A 40 -13.84 -2.51 -16.40
C ARG A 40 -12.96 -1.32 -16.04
N ALA A 41 -11.70 -1.56 -15.66
CA ALA A 41 -10.73 -0.49 -15.40
C ALA A 41 -10.46 0.36 -16.66
N LYS A 42 -10.24 -0.29 -17.82
CA LYS A 42 -10.05 0.40 -19.10
C LYS A 42 -11.29 1.20 -19.50
N THR A 43 -12.46 0.62 -19.36
CA THR A 43 -13.74 1.29 -19.69
C THR A 43 -13.97 2.52 -18.80
N ALA A 44 -13.57 2.47 -17.53
CA ALA A 44 -13.60 3.62 -16.61
C ALA A 44 -12.54 4.68 -16.93
N GLY A 45 -11.64 4.42 -17.89
CA GLY A 45 -10.63 5.35 -18.41
C GLY A 45 -9.30 5.30 -17.68
N ALA A 46 -8.95 4.20 -17.02
CA ALA A 46 -7.61 3.95 -16.50
C ALA A 46 -6.66 3.47 -17.60
N GLN A 47 -5.38 3.79 -17.47
CA GLN A 47 -4.35 2.97 -18.10
C GLN A 47 -4.25 1.64 -17.35
N VAL A 48 -4.02 0.53 -18.05
CA VAL A 48 -3.94 -0.79 -17.45
C VAL A 48 -2.68 -1.52 -17.89
N ILE A 49 -1.93 -2.04 -16.92
CA ILE A 49 -0.90 -3.05 -17.12
C ILE A 49 -1.49 -4.40 -16.72
N GLU A 50 -1.55 -5.33 -17.65
CA GLU A 50 -1.98 -6.71 -17.39
C GLU A 50 -0.74 -7.59 -17.21
N LEU A 51 -0.61 -8.20 -16.03
CA LEU A 51 0.46 -9.16 -15.77
C LEU A 51 0.01 -10.55 -16.23
N SER A 52 0.87 -11.23 -16.96
CA SER A 52 0.57 -12.57 -17.49
C SER A 52 0.44 -13.64 -16.40
N ILE A 53 0.96 -13.38 -15.21
CA ILE A 53 0.93 -14.27 -14.04
C ILE A 53 0.74 -13.43 -12.77
N ASN A 54 0.13 -14.04 -11.78
CA ASN A 54 -0.01 -13.41 -10.46
C ASN A 54 1.36 -13.31 -9.77
N LEU A 55 1.84 -12.08 -9.57
CA LEU A 55 3.08 -11.76 -8.86
C LEU A 55 2.84 -11.40 -7.39
N GLY A 56 1.58 -11.24 -7.00
CA GLY A 56 1.17 -10.69 -5.72
C GLY A 56 1.20 -9.15 -5.70
N VAL A 57 0.51 -8.55 -4.72
CA VAL A 57 0.34 -7.10 -4.61
C VAL A 57 1.68 -6.33 -4.68
N GLY A 58 2.73 -6.86 -4.06
CA GLY A 58 4.07 -6.25 -4.12
C GLY A 58 4.67 -6.25 -5.53
N GLY A 59 4.50 -7.32 -6.30
CA GLY A 59 4.94 -7.40 -7.69
C GLY A 59 4.15 -6.47 -8.61
N ALA A 60 2.84 -6.39 -8.41
CA ALA A 60 1.97 -5.45 -9.11
C ALA A 60 2.37 -3.99 -8.82
N LEU A 61 2.59 -3.65 -7.53
CA LEU A 61 3.05 -2.33 -7.15
C LEU A 61 4.42 -1.98 -7.74
N GLN A 62 5.38 -2.90 -7.70
CA GLN A 62 6.70 -2.68 -8.31
C GLN A 62 6.60 -2.42 -9.80
N SER A 63 5.70 -3.12 -10.51
CA SER A 63 5.43 -2.89 -11.93
C SER A 63 4.87 -1.49 -12.16
N GLY A 64 3.93 -1.05 -11.33
CA GLY A 64 3.36 0.30 -11.36
C GLY A 64 4.41 1.39 -11.06
N PHE A 65 5.27 1.19 -10.05
CA PHE A 65 6.36 2.12 -9.74
C PHE A 65 7.38 2.21 -10.87
N SER A 66 7.70 1.08 -11.51
CA SER A 66 8.59 1.03 -12.66
C SER A 66 8.01 1.80 -13.85
N PHE A 67 6.70 1.67 -14.09
CA PHE A 67 5.99 2.46 -15.10
C PHE A 67 6.08 3.96 -14.77
N ALA A 68 5.77 4.35 -13.54
CA ALA A 68 5.80 5.76 -13.16
C ALA A 68 7.19 6.39 -13.31
N VAL A 69 8.26 5.68 -12.94
CA VAL A 69 9.64 6.16 -13.11
C VAL A 69 9.99 6.32 -14.60
N ARG A 70 9.62 5.35 -15.45
CA ARG A 70 9.87 5.43 -16.91
C ARG A 70 9.14 6.59 -17.59
N HIS A 71 7.97 6.96 -17.06
CA HIS A 71 7.18 8.09 -17.57
C HIS A 71 7.46 9.40 -16.82
N ASN A 72 8.57 9.47 -16.06
CA ASN A 72 9.06 10.66 -15.36
C ASN A 72 8.08 11.29 -14.35
N PHE A 73 7.19 10.49 -13.75
CA PHE A 73 6.40 10.97 -12.61
C PHE A 73 7.29 11.22 -11.40
N ASP A 74 7.07 12.34 -10.70
CA ASP A 74 7.83 12.73 -9.51
C ASP A 74 7.27 12.11 -8.24
N ALA A 75 5.98 11.78 -8.24
CA ALA A 75 5.30 11.14 -7.14
C ALA A 75 4.19 10.22 -7.64
N VAL A 76 3.85 9.24 -6.82
CA VAL A 76 2.69 8.37 -7.02
C VAL A 76 1.90 8.30 -5.72
N VAL A 77 0.58 8.08 -5.84
CA VAL A 77 -0.25 7.64 -4.71
C VAL A 77 -0.71 6.23 -4.98
N GLN A 78 -0.47 5.34 -4.04
CA GLN A 78 -0.98 3.98 -3.99
C GLN A 78 -2.38 3.99 -3.38
N LEU A 79 -3.31 3.28 -4.00
CA LEU A 79 -4.66 2.99 -3.48
C LEU A 79 -4.96 1.51 -3.70
N ASP A 80 -5.82 0.94 -2.84
CA ASP A 80 -6.35 -0.39 -3.05
C ASP A 80 -7.60 -0.35 -3.95
N ALA A 81 -7.88 -1.44 -4.65
CA ALA A 81 -9.00 -1.54 -5.59
C ALA A 81 -10.36 -1.76 -4.93
N ASP A 82 -10.43 -1.96 -3.60
CA ASP A 82 -11.62 -2.35 -2.84
C ASP A 82 -12.55 -1.19 -2.44
N GLY A 83 -12.21 0.05 -2.83
CA GLY A 83 -13.00 1.24 -2.56
C GLY A 83 -12.94 1.79 -1.14
N GLN A 84 -12.12 1.23 -0.25
CA GLN A 84 -11.99 1.72 1.14
C GLN A 84 -11.26 3.06 1.24
N HIS A 85 -10.41 3.41 0.27
CA HIS A 85 -9.61 4.61 0.28
C HIS A 85 -10.36 5.81 -0.30
N PRO A 86 -10.62 6.87 0.48
CA PRO A 86 -11.35 8.04 0.00
C PRO A 86 -10.49 8.85 -0.98
N ALA A 87 -10.97 9.01 -2.22
CA ALA A 87 -10.26 9.77 -3.25
C ALA A 87 -10.10 11.26 -2.89
N ASP A 88 -11.02 11.80 -2.07
CA ASP A 88 -10.98 13.18 -1.57
C ASP A 88 -9.70 13.47 -0.75
N GLU A 89 -9.14 12.46 -0.10
CA GLU A 89 -7.93 12.60 0.72
C GLU A 89 -6.63 12.63 -0.09
N ILE A 90 -6.68 12.38 -1.39
CA ILE A 90 -5.47 12.38 -2.24
C ILE A 90 -4.79 13.76 -2.22
N SER A 91 -5.57 14.84 -2.29
CA SER A 91 -5.03 16.20 -2.24
C SER A 91 -4.35 16.49 -0.89
N ASN A 92 -4.92 16.01 0.21
CA ASN A 92 -4.33 16.14 1.54
C ASN A 92 -2.97 15.42 1.66
N LEU A 93 -2.83 14.25 1.03
CA LEU A 93 -1.53 13.55 0.93
C LEU A 93 -0.49 14.38 0.16
N VAL A 94 -0.90 14.98 -0.96
CA VAL A 94 -0.02 15.82 -1.79
C VAL A 94 0.41 17.08 -1.04
N ASP A 95 -0.53 17.78 -0.42
CA ASP A 95 -0.27 19.01 0.33
C ASP A 95 0.63 18.73 1.53
N ARG A 96 0.40 17.60 2.21
CA ARG A 96 1.26 17.19 3.32
C ARG A 96 2.67 16.85 2.88
N ALA A 97 2.82 16.15 1.74
CA ALA A 97 4.13 15.87 1.18
C ALA A 97 4.90 17.16 0.83
N ASN A 98 4.21 18.13 0.23
CA ASN A 98 4.81 19.40 -0.16
C ASN A 98 5.18 20.27 1.06
N SER A 99 4.29 20.40 2.04
CA SER A 99 4.50 21.24 3.24
C SER A 99 5.56 20.68 4.18
N THR A 100 5.79 19.38 4.17
CA THR A 100 6.76 18.74 5.06
C THR A 100 8.03 18.27 4.37
N ASP A 101 8.09 18.33 3.04
CA ASP A 101 9.14 17.69 2.23
C ASP A 101 9.33 16.21 2.58
N ALA A 102 8.21 15.48 2.73
CA ALA A 102 8.21 14.07 3.06
C ALA A 102 8.42 13.22 1.79
N ASP A 103 9.22 12.15 1.93
CA ASP A 103 9.43 11.16 0.87
C ASP A 103 8.25 10.19 0.75
N ILE A 104 7.56 9.96 1.88
CA ILE A 104 6.36 9.14 1.96
C ILE A 104 5.35 9.73 2.96
N VAL A 105 4.10 9.84 2.54
CA VAL A 105 2.97 10.23 3.40
C VAL A 105 1.97 9.11 3.46
N LEU A 106 1.60 8.70 4.67
CA LEU A 106 0.65 7.62 4.94
C LEU A 106 -0.68 8.19 5.36
N ALA A 107 -1.77 7.72 4.79
CA ALA A 107 -3.10 7.91 5.34
C ALA A 107 -3.36 6.86 6.44
N SER A 108 -3.68 7.31 7.65
CA SER A 108 -3.87 6.45 8.82
C SER A 108 -5.32 6.42 9.29
N ARG A 109 -5.82 5.22 9.53
CA ARG A 109 -7.14 4.97 10.13
C ARG A 109 -7.19 5.32 11.62
N PHE A 110 -6.03 5.31 12.28
CA PHE A 110 -5.92 5.31 13.74
C PHE A 110 -5.34 6.60 14.32
N LEU A 111 -5.00 7.59 13.48
CA LEU A 111 -4.35 8.80 13.97
C LEU A 111 -5.29 9.67 14.82
N ASN A 112 -6.57 9.75 14.43
CA ASN A 112 -7.61 10.56 15.10
C ASN A 112 -8.77 9.72 15.64
N SER A 113 -8.75 8.39 15.53
CA SER A 113 -9.86 7.55 15.96
C SER A 113 -9.48 6.76 17.22
N GLU A 114 -10.25 6.97 18.27
CA GLU A 114 -10.35 6.05 19.41
C GLU A 114 -11.18 4.80 19.07
N THR A 115 -11.34 4.48 17.79
CA THR A 115 -12.20 3.38 17.35
C THR A 115 -11.63 2.08 17.89
N ALA A 116 -12.21 1.64 18.99
CA ALA A 116 -11.96 0.35 19.60
C ALA A 116 -12.51 -0.75 18.67
N MET A 117 -11.74 -1.09 17.62
CA MET A 117 -12.06 -2.28 16.85
C MET A 117 -12.06 -3.48 17.77
N GLN A 118 -13.12 -4.28 17.74
CA GLN A 118 -13.18 -5.58 18.42
C GLN A 118 -12.22 -6.57 17.75
N ILE A 119 -10.95 -6.47 18.11
CA ILE A 119 -9.86 -7.33 17.61
C ILE A 119 -9.42 -8.29 18.72
N SER A 120 -9.10 -9.53 18.35
CA SER A 120 -8.55 -10.51 19.30
C SER A 120 -7.27 -9.98 19.97
N ARG A 121 -7.00 -10.42 21.21
CA ARG A 121 -5.80 -9.99 21.95
C ARG A 121 -4.50 -10.28 21.19
N THR A 122 -4.43 -11.42 20.51
CA THR A 122 -3.28 -11.81 19.67
C THR A 122 -3.07 -10.85 18.51
N ARG A 123 -4.12 -10.47 17.79
CA ARG A 123 -4.05 -9.51 16.69
C ARG A 123 -3.65 -8.12 17.19
N ARG A 124 -4.15 -7.71 18.35
CA ARG A 124 -3.78 -6.41 18.97
C ARG A 124 -2.30 -6.38 19.31
N LEU A 125 -1.76 -7.45 19.91
CA LEU A 125 -0.33 -7.56 20.21
C LEU A 125 0.52 -7.52 18.93
N ALA A 126 0.09 -8.24 17.88
CA ALA A 126 0.74 -8.22 16.59
C ALA A 126 0.84 -6.81 16.01
N MET A 127 -0.28 -6.11 15.94
CA MET A 127 -0.34 -4.73 15.43
C MET A 127 0.52 -3.78 16.27
N TRP A 128 0.55 -3.96 17.59
CA TRP A 128 1.39 -3.17 18.48
C TRP A 128 2.88 -3.38 18.19
N ILE A 129 3.32 -4.64 18.03
CA ILE A 129 4.73 -4.96 17.68
C ILE A 129 5.10 -4.31 16.35
N LEU A 130 4.28 -4.49 15.29
CA LEU A 130 4.54 -3.90 13.97
C LEU A 130 4.62 -2.37 14.05
N LYS A 131 3.72 -1.74 14.79
CA LYS A 131 3.71 -0.29 15.04
C LYS A 131 5.01 0.17 15.71
N VAL A 132 5.45 -0.51 16.78
CA VAL A 132 6.70 -0.15 17.50
C VAL A 132 7.90 -0.29 16.59
N VAL A 133 7.98 -1.38 15.82
CA VAL A 133 9.09 -1.62 14.90
C VAL A 133 9.13 -0.57 13.79
N ALA A 134 7.99 -0.29 13.14
CA ALA A 134 7.90 0.73 12.10
C ALA A 134 8.27 2.11 12.65
N SER A 135 7.75 2.47 13.84
CA SER A 135 8.04 3.77 14.47
C SER A 135 9.53 3.95 14.77
N ARG A 136 10.20 2.89 15.26
CA ARG A 136 11.65 2.94 15.50
C ARG A 136 12.45 3.06 14.20
N ALA A 137 12.08 2.29 13.18
CA ALA A 137 12.75 2.36 11.88
C ALA A 137 12.60 3.75 11.23
N CYS A 138 11.41 4.31 11.25
CA CYS A 138 11.10 5.62 10.66
C CYS A 138 11.49 6.81 11.55
N ARG A 139 11.94 6.57 12.80
CA ARG A 139 12.25 7.63 13.79
C ARG A 139 11.11 8.62 14.01
N THR A 140 9.89 8.18 13.78
CA THR A 140 8.65 8.93 13.98
C THR A 140 7.55 8.00 14.44
N ARG A 141 6.52 8.55 15.10
CA ARG A 141 5.39 7.74 15.54
C ARG A 141 4.57 7.32 14.34
N ILE A 142 4.45 6.02 14.11
CA ILE A 142 3.59 5.40 13.09
C ILE A 142 2.38 4.80 13.81
N SER A 143 1.18 5.19 13.42
CA SER A 143 -0.07 4.68 13.99
C SER A 143 -0.68 3.54 13.16
N ASP A 144 -0.51 3.58 11.83
CA ASP A 144 -1.02 2.57 10.90
C ASP A 144 0.07 2.05 9.94
N SER A 145 0.83 1.05 10.40
CA SER A 145 1.88 0.43 9.59
C SER A 145 1.35 -0.48 8.46
N SER A 146 0.04 -0.70 8.40
CA SER A 146 -0.62 -1.57 7.41
C SER A 146 -1.40 -0.83 6.33
N SER A 147 -1.42 0.50 6.36
CA SER A 147 -2.14 1.29 5.36
C SER A 147 -1.51 1.17 3.98
N GLY A 148 -2.30 0.76 2.99
CA GLY A 148 -1.97 0.78 1.57
C GLY A 148 -2.13 2.17 0.94
N PHE A 149 -2.88 3.08 1.57
CA PHE A 149 -3.10 4.42 1.05
C PHE A 149 -1.93 5.34 1.40
N ARG A 150 -1.04 5.56 0.44
CA ARG A 150 0.19 6.32 0.64
C ARG A 150 0.65 7.07 -0.60
N LEU A 151 1.24 8.25 -0.39
CA LEU A 151 1.99 8.97 -1.40
C LEU A 151 3.47 8.63 -1.27
N ILE A 152 4.15 8.42 -2.39
CA ILE A 152 5.58 8.11 -2.48
C ILE A 152 6.21 9.04 -3.51
N ARG A 153 7.29 9.76 -3.13
CA ARG A 153 8.03 10.70 -3.99
C ARG A 153 9.40 10.14 -4.38
N LYS A 154 10.00 10.71 -5.43
CA LYS A 154 11.44 10.54 -5.69
C LYS A 154 12.27 11.10 -4.50
N PRO A 155 13.41 10.49 -4.11
CA PRO A 155 14.05 9.35 -4.75
C PRO A 155 13.54 7.98 -4.29
N LEU A 156 12.65 7.93 -3.26
CA LEU A 156 12.11 6.65 -2.73
C LEU A 156 11.37 5.86 -3.80
N LEU A 157 10.57 6.53 -4.66
CA LEU A 157 9.88 5.90 -5.79
C LEU A 157 10.86 5.17 -6.72
N MET A 158 12.01 5.77 -7.02
CA MET A 158 13.04 5.14 -7.85
C MET A 158 13.65 3.91 -7.18
N HIS A 159 13.78 3.94 -5.84
CA HIS A 159 14.23 2.79 -5.09
C HIS A 159 13.21 1.65 -5.17
N PHE A 160 11.94 1.94 -4.94
CA PHE A 160 10.86 0.94 -4.98
C PHE A 160 10.61 0.39 -6.40
N ALA A 161 10.81 1.17 -7.44
CA ALA A 161 10.76 0.68 -8.82
C ALA A 161 11.79 -0.43 -9.10
N ARG A 162 12.97 -0.36 -8.45
CA ARG A 162 14.04 -1.36 -8.60
C ARG A 162 13.90 -2.54 -7.66
N SER A 163 13.42 -2.29 -6.44
CA SER A 163 13.34 -3.29 -5.38
C SER A 163 12.20 -2.92 -4.43
N PHE A 164 11.10 -3.63 -4.55
CA PHE A 164 9.95 -3.50 -3.65
C PHE A 164 9.68 -4.84 -2.96
N PRO A 165 9.26 -4.85 -1.69
CA PRO A 165 8.89 -6.09 -1.01
C PRO A 165 7.75 -6.79 -1.76
N SER A 166 7.96 -8.02 -2.20
CA SER A 166 6.98 -8.78 -2.98
C SER A 166 6.24 -9.85 -2.19
N HIS A 167 6.33 -9.80 -0.87
CA HIS A 167 5.74 -10.82 -0.01
C HIS A 167 4.34 -10.41 0.46
N TYR A 168 3.41 -11.29 0.23
CA TYR A 168 2.00 -11.14 0.60
C TYR A 168 1.82 -10.67 2.06
N LEU A 169 1.04 -9.60 2.26
CA LEU A 169 0.71 -8.94 3.53
C LEU A 169 1.89 -8.31 4.32
N GLY A 170 3.14 -8.50 3.89
CA GLY A 170 4.30 -7.87 4.52
C GLY A 170 4.84 -6.66 3.77
N ASP A 171 4.47 -6.51 2.52
CA ASP A 171 4.96 -5.48 1.59
C ASP A 171 4.79 -4.05 2.14
N THR A 172 3.63 -3.74 2.70
CA THR A 172 3.28 -2.43 3.26
C THR A 172 4.15 -2.07 4.45
N PHE A 173 4.26 -2.99 5.41
CA PHE A 173 5.08 -2.82 6.61
C PHE A 173 6.58 -2.80 6.26
N GLU A 174 7.03 -3.73 5.40
CA GLU A 174 8.44 -3.80 5.00
C GLU A 174 8.89 -2.56 4.24
N ALA A 175 8.03 -2.03 3.35
CA ALA A 175 8.29 -0.77 2.66
C ALA A 175 8.55 0.38 3.63
N LEU A 176 7.79 0.47 4.74
CA LEU A 176 8.02 1.47 5.79
C LEU A 176 9.35 1.26 6.51
N VAL A 177 9.66 0.03 6.90
CA VAL A 177 10.93 -0.28 7.57
C VAL A 177 12.12 0.04 6.66
N ILE A 178 12.04 -0.31 5.37
CA ILE A 178 13.07 0.02 4.37
C ILE A 178 13.22 1.55 4.24
N SER A 179 12.10 2.27 4.14
CA SER A 179 12.10 3.74 4.04
C SER A 179 12.80 4.37 5.23
N GLY A 180 12.43 3.98 6.45
CA GLY A 180 13.02 4.52 7.66
C GLY A 180 14.50 4.18 7.82
N ARG A 181 14.92 2.94 7.51
CA ARG A 181 16.34 2.53 7.56
C ARG A 181 17.21 3.26 6.55
N LYS A 182 16.64 3.65 5.42
CA LYS A 182 17.33 4.46 4.40
C LYS A 182 17.23 5.97 4.67
N ASN A 183 16.73 6.36 5.85
CA ASN A 183 16.56 7.75 6.28
C ASN A 183 15.60 8.58 5.41
N TYR A 184 14.67 7.94 4.70
CA TYR A 184 13.58 8.65 4.05
C TYR A 184 12.61 9.21 5.08
N LYS A 185 12.11 10.41 4.82
CA LYS A 185 11.19 11.10 5.72
C LYS A 185 9.77 10.57 5.57
N VAL A 186 9.25 10.00 6.65
CA VAL A 186 7.90 9.43 6.74
C VAL A 186 7.00 10.33 7.57
N VAL A 187 5.80 10.61 7.07
CA VAL A 187 4.77 11.41 7.76
C VAL A 187 3.43 10.68 7.67
N GLU A 188 2.59 10.82 8.67
CA GLU A 188 1.19 10.36 8.66
C GLU A 188 0.21 11.52 8.62
N ILE A 189 -0.94 11.28 7.98
CA ILE A 189 -2.15 12.10 8.09
C ILE A 189 -3.34 11.22 8.48
N PRO A 190 -4.34 11.74 9.20
CA PRO A 190 -5.58 11.02 9.41
C PRO A 190 -6.37 10.95 8.10
N ALA A 191 -7.05 9.83 7.87
CA ALA A 191 -7.99 9.70 6.75
C ALA A 191 -9.22 8.87 7.17
N PRO A 192 -10.43 9.28 6.78
CA PRO A 192 -11.66 8.56 7.06
C PRO A 192 -11.84 7.42 6.05
N PHE A 193 -11.30 6.24 6.37
CA PHE A 193 -11.47 5.06 5.53
C PHE A 193 -12.94 4.61 5.53
N LYS A 194 -13.42 4.17 4.38
CA LYS A 194 -14.74 3.58 4.23
C LYS A 194 -14.73 2.10 4.65
N ASP A 195 -15.89 1.60 5.03
CA ASP A 195 -16.07 0.16 5.21
C ASP A 195 -15.98 -0.54 3.84
N ARG A 196 -15.46 -1.77 3.84
CA ARG A 196 -15.39 -2.58 2.62
C ARG A 196 -16.79 -3.00 2.21
N GLU A 197 -17.18 -2.69 0.98
CA GLU A 197 -18.50 -3.06 0.44
C GLU A 197 -18.51 -4.51 -0.09
N HIS A 198 -17.39 -4.99 -0.65
CA HIS A 198 -17.27 -6.31 -1.28
C HIS A 198 -15.92 -6.99 -0.91
N GLY A 199 -15.89 -8.34 -0.96
CA GLY A 199 -14.69 -9.14 -0.77
C GLY A 199 -14.45 -9.59 0.68
N GLN A 200 -13.51 -10.53 0.87
CA GLN A 200 -13.13 -11.06 2.18
C GLN A 200 -11.80 -10.49 2.67
N SER A 201 -11.70 -10.21 3.98
CA SER A 201 -10.43 -9.80 4.58
C SER A 201 -9.39 -10.91 4.50
N SER A 202 -8.27 -10.66 3.85
CA SER A 202 -7.15 -11.60 3.73
C SER A 202 -6.41 -11.84 5.06
N ALA A 203 -6.70 -11.09 6.12
CA ALA A 203 -5.98 -11.13 7.38
C ALA A 203 -6.57 -12.16 8.36
N THR A 204 -6.14 -13.42 8.25
CA THR A 204 -6.43 -14.44 9.26
C THR A 204 -5.45 -14.37 10.44
N SER A 205 -5.83 -14.95 11.61
CA SER A 205 -4.97 -14.97 12.81
C SER A 205 -3.63 -15.68 12.57
N ARG A 206 -3.59 -16.71 11.71
CA ARG A 206 -2.35 -17.43 11.32
C ARG A 206 -1.40 -16.52 10.54
N VAL A 207 -1.94 -15.72 9.64
CA VAL A 207 -1.17 -14.74 8.86
C VAL A 207 -0.59 -13.66 9.77
N ALA A 208 -1.34 -13.19 10.77
CA ALA A 208 -0.83 -12.22 11.73
C ALA A 208 0.39 -12.74 12.52
N ILE A 209 0.39 -13.99 12.94
CA ILE A 209 1.54 -14.62 13.63
C ILE A 209 2.76 -14.71 12.71
N LEU A 210 2.57 -15.12 11.46
CA LEU A 210 3.64 -15.19 10.47
C LEU A 210 4.27 -13.82 10.21
N LEU A 211 3.45 -12.78 10.12
CA LEU A 211 3.90 -11.39 9.93
C LEU A 211 4.74 -10.89 11.11
N ILE A 212 4.36 -11.24 12.37
CA ILE A 212 5.14 -10.90 13.57
C ILE A 212 6.51 -11.56 13.49
N PHE A 213 6.54 -12.87 13.26
CA PHE A 213 7.80 -13.62 13.18
C PHE A 213 8.71 -13.03 12.11
N ARG A 214 8.17 -12.74 10.94
CA ARG A 214 8.90 -12.12 9.86
C ARG A 214 9.39 -10.70 10.20
N ALA A 215 8.55 -9.86 10.81
CA ALA A 215 8.94 -8.53 11.26
C ALA A 215 10.12 -8.60 12.24
N LEU A 216 10.11 -9.57 13.16
CA LEU A 216 11.20 -9.80 14.10
C LEU A 216 12.49 -10.26 13.39
N VAL A 217 12.40 -11.17 12.42
CA VAL A 217 13.55 -11.65 11.64
C VAL A 217 14.16 -10.51 10.80
N VAL A 218 13.33 -9.79 10.05
CA VAL A 218 13.79 -8.65 9.21
C VAL A 218 14.44 -7.55 10.06
N THR A 219 13.91 -7.31 11.26
CA THR A 219 14.46 -6.27 12.14
C THR A 219 15.71 -6.70 12.89
N SER A 220 15.82 -7.96 13.31
CA SER A 220 16.96 -8.47 14.10
C SER A 220 18.19 -8.77 13.24
N PHE A 221 18.00 -9.29 12.04
CA PHE A 221 19.12 -9.78 11.21
C PHE A 221 19.39 -8.94 9.96
N GLY A 222 18.56 -7.96 9.64
CA GLY A 222 18.71 -7.17 8.39
C GLY A 222 18.60 -7.99 7.11
N LEU A 223 18.17 -9.25 7.22
CA LEU A 223 18.16 -10.22 6.14
C LEU A 223 16.88 -10.08 5.32
N HIS A 224 17.02 -9.77 4.05
CA HIS A 224 15.99 -10.00 3.05
C HIS A 224 15.92 -11.51 2.77
N PHE A 225 15.19 -12.24 3.59
CA PHE A 225 14.93 -13.65 3.32
C PHE A 225 13.91 -13.74 2.17
N GLN A 226 14.39 -14.07 0.99
CA GLN A 226 13.53 -14.55 -0.10
C GLN A 226 13.12 -15.97 0.26
N LEU A 227 11.89 -16.16 0.74
CA LEU A 227 11.31 -17.49 0.86
C LEU A 227 11.03 -18.03 -0.55
N PRO A 228 11.32 -19.33 -0.81
CA PRO A 228 11.03 -19.93 -2.10
C PRO A 228 9.53 -19.82 -2.41
N LYS A 229 9.20 -19.39 -3.62
CA LYS A 229 7.83 -19.40 -4.14
C LYS A 229 7.31 -20.84 -4.08
N LYS A 230 6.15 -21.05 -3.43
CA LYS A 230 5.41 -22.30 -3.63
C LYS A 230 5.03 -22.38 -5.11
N ALA A 231 5.47 -23.47 -5.72
CA ALA A 231 5.04 -23.89 -7.06
C ALA A 231 3.54 -24.22 -7.07
#